data_adbe6b338de3c775f350ec96a17bb6b9
#
_entry.id   adbe6b338de3c775f350ec96a17bb6b9
#
_cell.length_a   1.000
_cell.length_b   1.000
_cell.length_c   1.000
_cell.angle_alpha   90.00
_cell.angle_beta   90.00
_cell.angle_gamma   90.00
#
_symmetry.space_group_name_H-M   'P 1'
#
loop_
_entity.id
_entity.type
_entity.pdbx_description
1 polymer ?
#
loop_
_entity_poly.entity_id
_entity_poly.type
_entity_poly.pdbx_seq_one_letter_code
_entity_poly.pdbx_strand_id
1 'polypeptide(L)'
;MNDYFSSFNTFRHYEECIEQNFDVSVVMPFYKKLKAFKRVFPKNRKYFERNGIEVIIVMDCPNEKDELLSYIQDYPFVNWKVIYNDKPHEWRNPTKPINVGIRFATKKYIMVCSPESEFYTDAILQLRTGLENYPNHYAIGTVCFADNNEKINNNTIKFHKFLSYGSIMVEKTFLYKIKGYDESLNRWGGDDDNIRARLELSGVEELYMPEVKLIHRDNHKAGNDRRVSRLGVEAAEYLCYPKSVILNETWGEDFNKVIYDWEDNSYAESQLIHYLSSFSDYALKMHLHGKSYEKILLVPTYNEQERILNFLDVNSPYFDSIILLDDDSSDETYNIAQHEKLILKIKKQRKEFNDLENRNILLNIVSFFKHKWVCFIDADEVIDPRYADFNSFTNQRNIDSVLFNMVHLWDDENVYNEDYPHTYNGVSLRFKMFRNIGRAQIISPKGKLHFNQASYTGNVYHSPILIKHYGHLSKEMRKQKYDFYLKEDTEHCQKSYSHLIDEEITKKEIKDISIDTLQKAIHIYYK
;
A
#
# COMPACT_ATOMS: atom_id res chain seq x y z
N MET A 1 14.50 11.10 23.66
CA MET A 1 13.08 11.27 23.94
C MET A 1 12.42 12.31 23.04
N ASN A 2 13.02 13.48 22.81
CA ASN A 2 12.42 14.53 21.96
C ASN A 2 12.26 14.14 20.47
N ASP A 3 13.08 13.23 19.94
CA ASP A 3 12.97 12.78 18.53
C ASP A 3 11.83 11.77 18.28
N TYR A 4 11.34 11.11 19.33
CA TYR A 4 10.17 10.22 19.26
C TYR A 4 8.87 11.00 19.06
N PHE A 5 8.76 12.23 19.59
CA PHE A 5 7.57 13.08 19.50
C PHE A 5 7.57 14.01 18.27
N SER A 6 8.74 14.30 17.69
CA SER A 6 8.79 15.05 16.42
C SER A 6 8.20 14.24 15.26
N SER A 7 8.24 12.91 15.36
CA SER A 7 7.52 12.04 14.41
C SER A 7 5.99 12.12 14.57
N PHE A 8 5.45 12.42 15.75
CA PHE A 8 4.00 12.57 15.98
C PHE A 8 3.37 13.71 15.13
N ASN A 9 4.06 14.82 14.93
CA ASN A 9 3.58 15.93 14.08
C ASN A 9 3.63 15.60 12.57
N THR A 10 4.54 14.74 12.14
CA THR A 10 4.58 14.21 10.77
C THR A 10 3.41 13.23 10.53
N PHE A 11 2.92 12.57 11.58
CA PHE A 11 1.79 11.65 11.59
C PHE A 11 0.44 12.32 11.29
N ARG A 12 0.15 13.52 11.79
CA ARG A 12 -1.12 14.20 11.48
C ARG A 12 -1.30 14.46 9.99
N HIS A 13 -0.21 14.77 9.29
CA HIS A 13 -0.27 14.99 7.84
C HIS A 13 -0.44 13.68 7.05
N TYR A 14 0.04 12.58 7.61
CA TYR A 14 -0.15 11.22 7.05
C TYR A 14 -1.53 10.66 7.41
N GLU A 15 -2.07 10.97 8.58
CA GLU A 15 -3.41 10.62 9.06
C GLU A 15 -4.49 11.14 8.12
N GLU A 16 -4.43 12.40 7.69
CA GLU A 16 -5.36 12.99 6.74
C GLU A 16 -5.36 12.27 5.37
N CYS A 17 -4.23 11.68 4.97
CA CYS A 17 -4.11 10.95 3.70
C CYS A 17 -4.54 9.47 3.77
N ILE A 18 -4.49 8.83 4.93
CA ILE A 18 -4.73 7.39 5.10
C ILE A 18 -6.20 7.08 5.42
N GLU A 19 -6.89 7.95 6.14
CA GLU A 19 -8.32 7.79 6.41
C GLU A 19 -9.20 7.90 5.16
N GLN A 20 -8.67 8.45 4.07
CA GLN A 20 -9.42 8.62 2.85
C GLN A 20 -9.35 7.37 1.98
N ASN A 21 -10.42 6.60 1.93
CA ASN A 21 -10.70 5.76 0.77
C ASN A 21 -10.88 6.71 -0.42
N PHE A 22 -9.90 6.78 -1.32
CA PHE A 22 -9.90 7.73 -2.42
C PHE A 22 -11.04 7.50 -3.41
N ASP A 23 -11.46 6.25 -3.56
CA ASP A 23 -12.56 5.84 -4.43
C ASP A 23 -12.42 6.40 -5.88
N VAL A 24 -11.19 6.31 -6.41
CA VAL A 24 -10.79 6.86 -7.72
C VAL A 24 -10.26 5.78 -8.64
N SER A 25 -10.82 5.69 -9.85
CA SER A 25 -10.25 4.93 -10.96
C SER A 25 -9.45 5.86 -11.86
N VAL A 26 -8.16 5.57 -12.03
CA VAL A 26 -7.30 6.31 -12.96
C VAL A 26 -7.21 5.54 -14.27
N VAL A 27 -7.83 6.07 -15.33
CA VAL A 27 -7.84 5.47 -16.67
C VAL A 27 -6.71 6.04 -17.51
N MET A 28 -5.81 5.17 -17.97
CA MET A 28 -4.64 5.54 -18.79
C MET A 28 -4.72 4.89 -20.17
N PRO A 29 -5.01 5.66 -21.23
CA PRO A 29 -4.94 5.14 -22.59
C PRO A 29 -3.48 5.00 -23.03
N PHE A 30 -3.12 3.83 -23.55
CA PHE A 30 -1.76 3.50 -24.02
C PHE A 30 -1.71 3.20 -25.50
N TYR A 31 -0.88 3.94 -26.22
CA TYR A 31 -0.48 3.60 -27.58
C TYR A 31 1.02 3.89 -27.75
N LYS A 32 1.86 2.87 -27.60
CA LYS A 32 3.33 2.97 -27.67
C LYS A 32 3.91 4.05 -26.72
N LYS A 33 3.47 4.03 -25.46
CA LYS A 33 3.81 5.02 -24.42
C LYS A 33 4.66 4.46 -23.28
N LEU A 34 5.07 3.19 -23.33
CA LEU A 34 5.77 2.53 -22.23
C LEU A 34 7.06 3.24 -21.82
N LYS A 35 7.84 3.74 -22.79
CA LYS A 35 9.06 4.48 -22.50
C LYS A 35 8.80 5.78 -21.72
N ALA A 36 7.72 6.49 -22.04
CA ALA A 36 7.31 7.70 -21.32
C ALA A 36 6.80 7.35 -19.92
N PHE A 37 5.97 6.30 -19.83
CA PHE A 37 5.43 5.79 -18.59
C PHE A 37 6.53 5.37 -17.60
N LYS A 38 7.49 4.55 -18.03
CA LYS A 38 8.64 4.12 -17.19
C LYS A 38 9.44 5.30 -16.60
N ARG A 39 9.46 6.44 -17.26
CA ARG A 39 10.15 7.65 -16.78
C ARG A 39 9.32 8.45 -15.79
N VAL A 40 8.00 8.53 -15.99
CA VAL A 40 7.09 9.38 -15.21
C VAL A 40 6.53 8.64 -14.00
N PHE A 41 6.13 7.39 -14.18
CA PHE A 41 5.43 6.62 -13.15
C PHE A 41 6.17 6.56 -11.81
N PRO A 42 7.51 6.35 -11.72
CA PRO A 42 8.21 6.31 -10.43
C PRO A 42 8.03 7.59 -9.58
N LYS A 43 7.83 8.74 -10.24
CA LYS A 43 7.59 10.02 -9.55
C LYS A 43 6.17 10.13 -9.00
N ASN A 44 5.22 9.51 -9.69
CA ASN A 44 3.80 9.50 -9.34
C ASN A 44 3.43 8.33 -8.41
N ARG A 45 4.29 7.34 -8.26
CA ARG A 45 4.04 6.07 -7.56
C ARG A 45 3.31 6.26 -6.24
N LYS A 46 3.79 7.15 -5.36
CA LYS A 46 3.23 7.44 -4.05
C LYS A 46 1.74 7.84 -4.06
N TYR A 47 1.26 8.36 -5.17
CA TYR A 47 -0.13 8.76 -5.32
C TYR A 47 -1.03 7.59 -5.72
N PHE A 48 -0.49 6.63 -6.48
CA PHE A 48 -1.24 5.48 -6.98
C PHE A 48 -1.28 4.29 -6.01
N GLU A 49 -0.34 4.21 -5.06
CA GLU A 49 -0.28 3.15 -4.04
C GLU A 49 -1.28 3.37 -2.88
N ARG A 50 -2.08 4.43 -2.91
CA ARG A 50 -3.02 4.78 -1.85
C ARG A 50 -4.28 3.93 -1.90
N ASN A 51 -4.88 3.72 -0.71
CA ASN A 51 -6.11 2.94 -0.58
C ASN A 51 -7.27 3.53 -1.41
N GLY A 52 -8.04 2.67 -2.06
CA GLY A 52 -9.18 3.08 -2.88
C GLY A 52 -8.83 3.65 -4.25
N ILE A 53 -7.56 3.62 -4.67
CA ILE A 53 -7.15 3.95 -6.03
C ILE A 53 -6.93 2.67 -6.83
N GLU A 54 -7.50 2.61 -8.03
CA GLU A 54 -7.16 1.62 -9.05
C GLU A 54 -6.60 2.32 -10.30
N VAL A 55 -5.63 1.69 -10.96
CA VAL A 55 -5.02 2.21 -12.19
C VAL A 55 -5.34 1.25 -13.33
N ILE A 56 -6.12 1.74 -14.29
CA ILE A 56 -6.59 0.97 -15.43
C ILE A 56 -5.79 1.40 -16.66
N ILE A 57 -4.85 0.56 -17.07
CA ILE A 57 -4.09 0.77 -18.30
C ILE A 57 -4.86 0.11 -19.44
N VAL A 58 -5.15 0.89 -20.48
CA VAL A 58 -5.85 0.41 -21.66
C VAL A 58 -4.93 0.50 -22.87
N MET A 59 -4.34 -0.63 -23.23
CA MET A 59 -3.37 -0.74 -24.32
C MET A 59 -4.07 -0.87 -25.66
N ASP A 60 -4.12 0.21 -26.42
CA ASP A 60 -4.72 0.22 -27.76
C ASP A 60 -3.81 -0.40 -28.85
N CYS A 61 -2.65 -0.91 -28.46
CA CYS A 61 -1.74 -1.63 -29.31
C CYS A 61 -0.96 -2.67 -28.49
N PRO A 62 -0.91 -3.95 -28.92
CA PRO A 62 -0.33 -5.03 -28.11
C PRO A 62 1.20 -5.06 -28.06
N ASN A 63 1.90 -4.22 -28.83
CA ASN A 63 3.34 -4.33 -29.04
C ASN A 63 4.19 -4.19 -27.78
N GLU A 64 3.71 -3.49 -26.74
CA GLU A 64 4.43 -3.25 -25.49
C GLU A 64 3.86 -4.07 -24.33
N LYS A 65 2.97 -5.04 -24.61
CA LYS A 65 2.20 -5.77 -23.61
C LYS A 65 3.08 -6.50 -22.60
N ASP A 66 3.95 -7.36 -23.07
CA ASP A 66 4.75 -8.23 -22.19
C ASP A 66 5.78 -7.41 -21.37
N GLU A 67 6.34 -6.36 -21.99
CA GLU A 67 7.25 -5.45 -21.32
C GLU A 67 6.53 -4.61 -20.25
N LEU A 68 5.29 -4.17 -20.51
CA LEU A 68 4.47 -3.47 -19.51
C LEU A 68 4.16 -4.40 -18.34
N LEU A 69 3.72 -5.63 -18.61
CA LEU A 69 3.40 -6.60 -17.55
C LEU A 69 4.61 -6.91 -16.67
N SER A 70 5.80 -7.06 -17.27
CA SER A 70 7.03 -7.21 -16.51
C SER A 70 7.34 -5.98 -15.66
N TYR A 71 7.15 -4.78 -16.20
CA TYR A 71 7.47 -3.53 -15.51
C TYR A 71 6.56 -3.26 -14.30
N ILE A 72 5.25 -3.51 -14.41
CA ILE A 72 4.32 -3.25 -13.29
C ILE A 72 4.54 -4.21 -12.11
N GLN A 73 5.26 -5.32 -12.31
CA GLN A 73 5.64 -6.24 -11.24
C GLN A 73 6.53 -5.56 -10.18
N ASP A 74 7.30 -4.55 -10.58
CA ASP A 74 8.11 -3.75 -9.65
C ASP A 74 7.24 -2.86 -8.73
N TYR A 75 5.92 -2.79 -8.98
CA TYR A 75 4.96 -1.96 -8.26
C TYR A 75 3.73 -2.76 -7.80
N PRO A 76 3.92 -3.79 -6.97
CA PRO A 76 2.87 -4.73 -6.56
C PRO A 76 1.80 -4.12 -5.65
N PHE A 77 1.98 -2.88 -5.20
CA PHE A 77 1.06 -2.19 -4.30
C PHE A 77 0.06 -1.28 -5.01
N VAL A 78 0.22 -1.11 -6.30
CA VAL A 78 -0.77 -0.43 -7.14
C VAL A 78 -1.83 -1.43 -7.55
N ASN A 79 -3.09 -1.08 -7.33
CA ASN A 79 -4.22 -1.88 -7.82
C ASN A 79 -4.32 -1.71 -9.35
N TRP A 80 -3.59 -2.56 -10.06
CA TRP A 80 -3.53 -2.54 -11.51
C TRP A 80 -4.66 -3.30 -12.16
N LYS A 81 -5.19 -2.74 -13.26
CA LYS A 81 -5.97 -3.48 -14.25
C LYS A 81 -5.40 -3.16 -15.64
N VAL A 82 -5.05 -4.19 -16.40
CA VAL A 82 -4.50 -4.02 -17.75
C VAL A 82 -5.42 -4.68 -18.76
N ILE A 83 -5.92 -3.86 -19.68
CA ILE A 83 -6.81 -4.26 -20.76
C ILE A 83 -6.07 -4.00 -22.05
N TYR A 84 -6.20 -4.88 -23.03
CA TYR A 84 -5.47 -4.71 -24.29
C TYR A 84 -6.32 -4.99 -25.53
N ASN A 85 -5.95 -4.31 -26.61
CA ASN A 85 -6.39 -4.63 -27.96
C ASN A 85 -5.38 -5.60 -28.59
N ASP A 86 -5.82 -6.77 -28.99
CA ASP A 86 -4.97 -7.77 -29.65
C ASP A 86 -4.75 -7.51 -31.15
N LYS A 87 -5.46 -6.53 -31.70
CA LYS A 87 -5.36 -6.14 -33.10
C LYS A 87 -4.36 -5.00 -33.26
N PRO A 88 -3.22 -5.19 -33.91
CA PRO A 88 -2.32 -4.10 -34.24
C PRO A 88 -2.98 -3.16 -35.25
N HIS A 89 -2.83 -1.86 -35.05
CA HIS A 89 -3.34 -0.83 -35.97
C HIS A 89 -2.48 0.43 -35.88
N GLU A 90 -2.68 1.36 -36.81
CA GLU A 90 -2.09 2.68 -36.73
C GLU A 90 -2.69 3.48 -35.55
N TRP A 91 -2.01 4.55 -35.15
CA TRP A 91 -2.52 5.42 -34.10
C TRP A 91 -3.92 5.95 -34.45
N ARG A 92 -4.78 6.03 -33.46
CA ARG A 92 -6.12 6.64 -33.52
C ARG A 92 -6.37 7.51 -32.30
N ASN A 93 -7.45 8.30 -32.31
CA ASN A 93 -7.86 9.11 -31.16
C ASN A 93 -8.10 8.20 -29.94
N PRO A 94 -7.69 8.60 -28.72
CA PRO A 94 -7.77 7.76 -27.53
C PRO A 94 -9.17 7.58 -26.95
N THR A 95 -10.22 8.15 -27.55
CA THR A 95 -11.61 8.06 -27.05
C THR A 95 -12.08 6.62 -26.81
N LYS A 96 -11.79 5.70 -27.73
CA LYS A 96 -12.16 4.28 -27.61
C LYS A 96 -11.47 3.58 -26.44
N PRO A 97 -10.13 3.59 -26.31
CA PRO A 97 -9.48 3.00 -25.15
C PRO A 97 -9.87 3.68 -23.83
N ILE A 98 -10.12 5.00 -23.80
CA ILE A 98 -10.62 5.67 -22.61
C ILE A 98 -11.98 5.11 -22.22
N ASN A 99 -12.92 4.96 -23.14
CA ASN A 99 -14.26 4.42 -22.87
C ASN A 99 -14.21 2.97 -22.37
N VAL A 100 -13.35 2.13 -22.97
CA VAL A 100 -13.11 0.77 -22.46
C VAL A 100 -12.68 0.84 -20.99
N GLY A 101 -11.71 1.68 -20.63
CA GLY A 101 -11.26 1.87 -19.27
C GLY A 101 -12.34 2.36 -18.33
N ILE A 102 -13.16 3.32 -18.75
CA ILE A 102 -14.31 3.83 -17.96
C ILE A 102 -15.31 2.71 -17.65
N ARG A 103 -15.58 1.82 -18.59
CA ARG A 103 -16.50 0.69 -18.36
C ARG A 103 -15.97 -0.34 -17.39
N PHE A 104 -14.67 -0.53 -17.34
CA PHE A 104 -14.00 -1.43 -16.37
C PHE A 104 -13.71 -0.77 -15.03
N ALA A 105 -13.91 0.54 -14.90
CA ALA A 105 -13.68 1.27 -13.66
C ALA A 105 -14.71 0.88 -12.58
N THR A 106 -14.21 0.62 -11.35
CA THR A 106 -15.06 0.18 -10.23
C THR A 106 -15.34 1.29 -9.22
N LYS A 107 -14.54 2.38 -9.23
CA LYS A 107 -14.62 3.45 -8.24
C LYS A 107 -15.62 4.54 -8.62
N LYS A 108 -15.97 5.37 -7.63
CA LYS A 108 -16.94 6.47 -7.79
C LYS A 108 -16.44 7.55 -8.76
N TYR A 109 -15.19 7.97 -8.61
CA TYR A 109 -14.58 9.01 -9.44
C TYR A 109 -13.69 8.42 -10.51
N ILE A 110 -13.76 8.97 -11.70
CA ILE A 110 -12.88 8.62 -12.83
C ILE A 110 -11.92 9.78 -13.09
N MET A 111 -10.63 9.50 -13.07
CA MET A 111 -9.59 10.40 -13.56
C MET A 111 -9.01 9.83 -14.85
N VAL A 112 -9.16 10.55 -15.96
CA VAL A 112 -8.44 10.20 -17.19
C VAL A 112 -7.05 10.81 -17.12
N CYS A 113 -6.00 10.01 -17.24
CA CYS A 113 -4.62 10.44 -17.08
C CYS A 113 -3.74 9.89 -18.20
N SER A 114 -2.96 10.74 -18.86
CA SER A 114 -1.94 10.31 -19.82
C SER A 114 -0.76 9.63 -19.12
N PRO A 115 -0.17 8.57 -19.70
CA PRO A 115 1.00 7.89 -19.15
C PRO A 115 2.22 8.78 -18.94
N GLU A 116 2.32 9.87 -19.68
CA GLU A 116 3.38 10.89 -19.60
C GLU A 116 3.08 12.07 -18.66
N SER A 117 1.96 12.06 -17.94
CA SER A 117 1.61 13.12 -16.99
C SER A 117 2.29 12.93 -15.65
N GLU A 118 3.23 13.81 -15.31
CA GLU A 118 3.90 13.89 -14.01
C GLU A 118 3.11 14.79 -13.07
N PHE A 119 2.80 14.33 -11.86
CA PHE A 119 2.08 15.09 -10.86
C PHE A 119 3.04 16.04 -10.13
N TYR A 120 2.87 17.33 -10.38
CA TYR A 120 3.64 18.38 -9.67
C TYR A 120 3.05 18.66 -8.29
N THR A 121 1.74 18.59 -8.16
CA THR A 121 1.01 18.59 -6.89
C THR A 121 0.24 17.28 -6.72
N ASP A 122 -0.42 17.10 -5.59
CA ASP A 122 -1.28 15.93 -5.36
C ASP A 122 -2.61 16.06 -6.12
N ALA A 123 -2.55 15.84 -7.44
CA ALA A 123 -3.70 16.03 -8.31
C ALA A 123 -4.91 15.15 -7.94
N ILE A 124 -4.68 13.90 -7.51
CA ILE A 124 -5.76 12.99 -7.16
C ILE A 124 -6.51 13.49 -5.92
N LEU A 125 -5.79 13.82 -4.86
CA LEU A 125 -6.39 14.33 -3.62
C LEU A 125 -7.15 15.64 -3.87
N GLN A 126 -6.50 16.58 -4.55
CA GLN A 126 -7.07 17.91 -4.79
C GLN A 126 -8.35 17.84 -5.64
N LEU A 127 -8.30 17.16 -6.80
CA LEU A 127 -9.48 17.02 -7.70
C LEU A 127 -10.61 16.30 -6.99
N ARG A 128 -10.33 15.20 -6.28
CA ARG A 128 -11.34 14.46 -5.54
C ARG A 128 -12.00 15.32 -4.46
N THR A 129 -11.21 16.02 -3.65
CA THR A 129 -11.72 16.92 -2.59
C THR A 129 -12.58 18.03 -3.18
N GLY A 130 -12.18 18.58 -4.33
CA GLY A 130 -12.98 19.54 -5.06
C GLY A 130 -14.37 19.00 -5.44
N LEU A 131 -14.41 17.78 -5.99
CA LEU A 131 -15.67 17.15 -6.38
C LEU A 131 -16.55 16.72 -5.19
N GLU A 132 -15.99 16.44 -4.04
CA GLU A 132 -16.78 16.20 -2.82
C GLU A 132 -17.48 17.46 -2.32
N ASN A 133 -16.80 18.61 -2.43
CA ASN A 133 -17.36 19.89 -2.04
C ASN A 133 -18.33 20.46 -3.08
N TYR A 134 -18.14 20.12 -4.34
CA TYR A 134 -18.93 20.59 -5.47
C TYR A 134 -19.49 19.40 -6.28
N PRO A 135 -20.53 18.69 -5.79
CA PRO A 135 -21.20 17.66 -6.57
C PRO A 135 -21.81 18.29 -7.84
N ASN A 136 -22.08 17.55 -8.88
CA ASN A 136 -22.49 18.02 -10.22
C ASN A 136 -21.41 18.79 -11.01
N HIS A 137 -20.13 18.67 -10.63
CA HIS A 137 -19.05 19.26 -11.39
C HIS A 137 -18.14 18.18 -11.99
N TYR A 138 -17.43 18.54 -13.03
CA TYR A 138 -16.17 17.88 -13.41
C TYR A 138 -15.01 18.79 -13.05
N ALA A 139 -13.94 18.25 -12.51
CA ALA A 139 -12.82 19.02 -12.02
C ALA A 139 -11.64 18.95 -13.01
N ILE A 140 -11.03 20.10 -13.27
CA ILE A 140 -9.85 20.23 -14.11
C ILE A 140 -8.77 21.04 -13.41
N GLY A 141 -7.50 20.63 -13.62
CA GLY A 141 -6.32 21.37 -13.17
C GLY A 141 -5.64 22.17 -14.28
N THR A 142 -4.37 22.40 -14.06
CA THR A 142 -3.48 23.12 -14.98
C THR A 142 -2.35 22.21 -15.44
N VAL A 143 -1.90 22.37 -16.67
CA VAL A 143 -0.81 21.59 -17.26
C VAL A 143 0.31 22.49 -17.74
N CYS A 144 1.53 22.09 -17.51
CA CYS A 144 2.73 22.61 -18.17
C CYS A 144 3.29 21.54 -19.12
N PHE A 145 3.62 21.92 -20.33
CA PHE A 145 4.37 21.07 -21.24
C PHE A 145 5.86 21.25 -21.02
N ALA A 146 6.57 20.17 -20.83
CA ALA A 146 8.01 20.17 -20.68
C ALA A 146 8.65 19.01 -21.46
N ASP A 147 9.84 19.26 -21.99
CA ASP A 147 10.61 18.21 -22.63
C ASP A 147 11.00 17.11 -21.62
N ASN A 148 11.25 15.92 -22.13
CA ASN A 148 11.48 14.73 -21.34
C ASN A 148 12.56 14.86 -20.26
N ASN A 149 13.63 15.58 -20.53
CA ASN A 149 14.80 15.76 -19.65
C ASN A 149 14.89 17.18 -19.07
N GLU A 150 13.90 18.03 -19.35
CA GLU A 150 13.90 19.40 -18.89
C GLU A 150 13.80 19.45 -17.36
N LYS A 151 14.76 20.10 -16.71
CA LYS A 151 14.70 20.38 -15.28
C LYS A 151 13.66 21.46 -15.05
N ILE A 152 12.68 21.15 -14.22
CA ILE A 152 11.65 22.11 -13.85
C ILE A 152 12.25 23.15 -12.89
N ASN A 153 12.19 24.40 -13.31
CA ASN A 153 12.53 25.54 -12.45
C ASN A 153 11.24 26.21 -11.98
N ASN A 154 11.00 26.19 -10.68
CA ASN A 154 9.80 26.75 -10.06
C ASN A 154 9.53 28.21 -10.40
N ASN A 155 10.59 28.99 -10.75
CA ASN A 155 10.46 30.39 -11.08
C ASN A 155 10.12 30.68 -12.55
N THR A 156 10.27 29.67 -13.42
CA THR A 156 10.08 29.87 -14.89
C THR A 156 8.94 29.04 -15.45
N ILE A 157 8.43 28.07 -14.70
CA ILE A 157 7.36 27.17 -15.14
C ILE A 157 6.02 27.92 -15.23
N LYS A 158 5.32 27.77 -16.36
CA LYS A 158 3.96 28.29 -16.57
C LYS A 158 2.97 27.16 -16.74
N PHE A 159 1.93 27.18 -15.92
CA PHE A 159 0.81 26.25 -16.00
C PHE A 159 -0.37 26.89 -16.73
N HIS A 160 -1.00 26.16 -17.62
CA HIS A 160 -2.09 26.64 -18.47
C HIS A 160 -3.38 25.85 -18.22
N LYS A 161 -4.50 26.54 -18.10
CA LYS A 161 -5.84 25.95 -17.93
C LYS A 161 -6.27 25.09 -19.13
N PHE A 162 -5.99 25.58 -20.35
CA PHE A 162 -6.58 25.02 -21.57
C PHE A 162 -5.94 23.73 -22.08
N LEU A 163 -4.90 23.26 -21.42
CA LEU A 163 -4.18 22.06 -21.82
C LEU A 163 -4.45 20.99 -20.78
N SER A 164 -5.63 20.37 -20.87
CA SER A 164 -6.19 19.52 -19.82
C SER A 164 -5.75 18.05 -19.88
N TYR A 165 -4.71 17.72 -20.62
CA TYR A 165 -4.22 16.36 -20.74
C TYR A 165 -3.97 15.70 -19.39
N GLY A 166 -4.82 14.73 -19.03
CA GLY A 166 -4.71 13.99 -17.80
C GLY A 166 -5.04 14.78 -16.53
N SER A 167 -5.80 15.87 -16.66
CA SER A 167 -6.22 16.66 -15.51
C SER A 167 -7.73 16.66 -15.23
N ILE A 168 -8.51 15.90 -15.97
CA ILE A 168 -9.97 15.80 -15.77
C ILE A 168 -10.31 14.69 -14.79
N MET A 169 -11.12 15.03 -13.80
CA MET A 169 -11.78 14.07 -12.92
C MET A 169 -13.27 14.34 -12.87
N VAL A 170 -14.07 13.28 -12.85
CA VAL A 170 -15.55 13.40 -12.82
C VAL A 170 -16.15 12.17 -12.14
N GLU A 171 -17.35 12.32 -11.56
CA GLU A 171 -18.08 11.17 -11.03
C GLU A 171 -18.51 10.24 -12.18
N LYS A 172 -18.30 8.94 -12.00
CA LYS A 172 -18.57 7.90 -13.02
C LYS A 172 -20.00 7.95 -13.58
N THR A 173 -20.98 8.28 -12.75
CA THR A 173 -22.39 8.37 -13.12
C THR A 173 -22.64 9.36 -14.27
N PHE A 174 -21.92 10.48 -14.28
CA PHE A 174 -22.04 11.47 -15.36
C PHE A 174 -21.47 10.96 -16.68
N LEU A 175 -20.34 10.24 -16.64
CA LEU A 175 -19.79 9.61 -17.86
C LEU A 175 -20.72 8.55 -18.41
N TYR A 176 -21.36 7.75 -17.57
CA TYR A 176 -22.33 6.77 -17.99
C TYR A 176 -23.59 7.41 -18.59
N LYS A 177 -24.05 8.54 -18.02
CA LYS A 177 -25.21 9.30 -18.55
C LYS A 177 -24.98 9.77 -19.98
N ILE A 178 -23.78 10.20 -20.32
CA ILE A 178 -23.42 10.68 -21.68
C ILE A 178 -22.81 9.60 -22.57
N LYS A 179 -22.70 8.34 -22.09
CA LYS A 179 -22.03 7.23 -22.81
C LYS A 179 -20.56 7.53 -23.14
N GLY A 180 -19.83 8.13 -22.19
CA GLY A 180 -18.40 8.39 -22.28
C GLY A 180 -17.98 9.42 -23.32
N TYR A 181 -16.78 9.23 -23.83
CA TYR A 181 -16.17 10.03 -24.90
C TYR A 181 -16.80 9.68 -26.26
N ASP A 182 -16.77 10.63 -27.18
CA ASP A 182 -17.31 10.45 -28.52
C ASP A 182 -16.35 9.61 -29.39
N GLU A 183 -16.72 8.35 -29.64
CA GLU A 183 -15.89 7.40 -30.42
C GLU A 183 -15.87 7.68 -31.93
N SER A 184 -16.66 8.63 -32.43
CA SER A 184 -16.58 9.10 -33.80
C SER A 184 -15.33 9.93 -34.08
N LEU A 185 -14.68 10.44 -33.01
CA LEU A 185 -13.38 11.10 -33.10
C LEU A 185 -12.29 10.08 -33.52
N ASN A 186 -11.82 10.21 -34.75
CA ASN A 186 -10.81 9.31 -35.32
C ASN A 186 -9.49 10.01 -35.68
N ARG A 187 -9.43 11.34 -35.50
CA ARG A 187 -8.27 12.19 -35.80
C ARG A 187 -7.67 12.74 -34.52
N TRP A 188 -6.54 13.43 -34.66
CA TRP A 188 -5.83 13.99 -33.52
C TRP A 188 -6.57 15.20 -32.93
N GLY A 189 -6.70 15.23 -31.58
CA GLY A 189 -7.27 16.34 -30.82
C GLY A 189 -8.79 16.33 -30.79
N GLY A 190 -9.33 17.27 -30.04
CA GLY A 190 -10.75 17.47 -29.87
C GLY A 190 -11.41 16.59 -28.80
N ASP A 191 -10.76 15.54 -28.35
CA ASP A 191 -11.27 14.62 -27.32
C ASP A 191 -11.49 15.33 -25.96
N ASP A 192 -10.53 16.15 -25.54
CA ASP A 192 -10.63 16.92 -24.28
C ASP A 192 -11.73 17.98 -24.33
N ASP A 193 -11.83 18.73 -25.43
CA ASP A 193 -12.87 19.75 -25.60
C ASP A 193 -14.25 19.11 -25.77
N ASN A 194 -14.33 18.02 -26.53
CA ASN A 194 -15.57 17.30 -26.76
C ASN A 194 -16.17 16.74 -25.47
N ILE A 195 -15.38 16.06 -24.64
CA ILE A 195 -15.91 15.50 -23.37
C ILE A 195 -16.40 16.59 -22.43
N ARG A 196 -15.69 17.73 -22.34
CA ARG A 196 -16.11 18.87 -21.52
C ARG A 196 -17.43 19.45 -22.02
N ALA A 197 -17.54 19.74 -23.32
CA ALA A 197 -18.77 20.24 -23.93
C ALA A 197 -19.96 19.27 -23.72
N ARG A 198 -19.74 17.95 -23.83
CA ARG A 198 -20.77 16.92 -23.58
C ARG A 198 -21.21 16.88 -22.12
N LEU A 199 -20.29 17.02 -21.17
CA LEU A 199 -20.61 17.13 -19.74
C LEU A 199 -21.44 18.38 -19.46
N GLU A 200 -21.02 19.55 -19.96
CA GLU A 200 -21.75 20.81 -19.80
C GLU A 200 -23.16 20.76 -20.40
N LEU A 201 -23.32 20.22 -21.61
CA LEU A 201 -24.61 19.99 -22.24
C LEU A 201 -25.54 19.04 -21.44
N SER A 202 -24.95 18.17 -20.62
CA SER A 202 -25.71 17.26 -19.74
C SER A 202 -26.01 17.84 -18.36
N GLY A 203 -25.61 19.10 -18.10
CA GLY A 203 -25.86 19.83 -16.84
C GLY A 203 -24.77 19.64 -15.79
N VAL A 204 -23.56 19.18 -16.17
CA VAL A 204 -22.40 19.06 -15.28
C VAL A 204 -21.52 20.29 -15.46
N GLU A 205 -21.24 21.03 -14.39
CA GLU A 205 -20.51 22.29 -14.45
C GLU A 205 -18.99 22.09 -14.35
N GLU A 206 -18.20 23.02 -14.87
CA GLU A 206 -16.76 23.02 -14.75
C GLU A 206 -16.30 23.51 -13.36
N LEU A 207 -15.48 22.72 -12.66
CA LEU A 207 -14.72 23.14 -11.49
C LEU A 207 -13.26 23.33 -11.87
N TYR A 208 -12.85 24.55 -12.08
CA TYR A 208 -11.46 24.88 -12.39
C TYR A 208 -10.64 25.05 -11.11
N MET A 209 -9.57 24.26 -10.97
CA MET A 209 -8.68 24.20 -9.80
C MET A 209 -7.23 24.56 -10.19
N PRO A 210 -6.84 25.85 -10.14
CA PRO A 210 -5.50 26.28 -10.57
C PRO A 210 -4.36 25.78 -9.69
N GLU A 211 -4.65 25.34 -8.47
CA GLU A 211 -3.71 24.71 -7.55
C GLU A 211 -3.32 23.29 -7.98
N VAL A 212 -4.14 22.61 -8.76
CA VAL A 212 -3.83 21.29 -9.33
C VAL A 212 -2.90 21.48 -10.52
N LYS A 213 -1.69 20.94 -10.41
CA LYS A 213 -0.61 21.15 -11.37
C LYS A 213 -0.03 19.83 -11.87
N LEU A 214 0.01 19.66 -13.18
CA LEU A 214 0.56 18.53 -13.88
C LEU A 214 1.62 18.95 -14.87
N ILE A 215 2.63 18.12 -15.10
CA ILE A 215 3.64 18.32 -16.12
C ILE A 215 3.47 17.23 -17.16
N HIS A 216 3.10 17.62 -18.37
CA HIS A 216 3.04 16.70 -19.50
C HIS A 216 4.43 16.56 -20.12
N ARG A 217 5.04 15.38 -19.92
CA ARG A 217 6.39 15.07 -20.42
C ARG A 217 6.33 14.48 -21.82
N ASP A 218 6.50 15.33 -22.82
CA ASP A 218 6.63 14.87 -24.21
C ASP A 218 7.80 15.59 -24.89
N ASN A 219 8.27 15.03 -26.00
CA ASN A 219 9.24 15.69 -26.86
C ASN A 219 8.49 16.62 -27.83
N HIS A 220 8.33 17.89 -27.45
CA HIS A 220 7.57 18.86 -28.22
C HIS A 220 8.06 19.04 -29.66
N LYS A 221 9.38 18.98 -29.89
CA LYS A 221 9.95 19.08 -31.26
C LYS A 221 9.54 17.90 -32.12
N ALA A 222 9.61 16.67 -31.55
CA ALA A 222 9.12 15.47 -32.24
C ALA A 222 7.58 15.38 -32.26
N GLY A 223 6.88 16.07 -31.34
CA GLY A 223 5.43 16.13 -31.27
C GLY A 223 4.82 16.87 -32.45
N ASN A 224 5.36 18.01 -32.82
CA ASN A 224 4.89 18.76 -33.98
C ASN A 224 5.10 18.00 -35.30
N ASP A 225 6.24 17.34 -35.46
CA ASP A 225 6.50 16.50 -36.66
C ASP A 225 5.58 15.25 -36.67
N ARG A 226 5.27 14.68 -35.50
CA ARG A 226 4.28 13.58 -35.36
C ARG A 226 2.85 14.06 -35.63
N ARG A 227 2.50 15.26 -35.24
CA ARG A 227 1.21 15.89 -35.51
C ARG A 227 0.93 15.98 -36.99
N VAL A 228 1.91 16.52 -37.72
CA VAL A 228 1.82 16.69 -39.18
C VAL A 228 1.90 15.37 -39.95
N SER A 229 2.77 14.46 -39.54
CA SER A 229 3.01 13.19 -40.27
C SER A 229 1.98 12.11 -40.01
N ARG A 230 1.32 12.11 -38.84
CA ARG A 230 0.41 11.02 -38.44
C ARG A 230 -1.05 11.26 -38.81
N LEU A 231 -1.50 12.49 -38.94
CA LEU A 231 -2.92 12.80 -38.87
C LEU A 231 -3.46 13.66 -40.00
N GLY A 232 -2.61 14.36 -40.72
CA GLY A 232 -2.97 15.17 -41.90
C GLY A 232 -4.05 16.26 -41.67
N VAL A 233 -4.95 16.09 -40.72
CA VAL A 233 -6.04 17.02 -40.43
C VAL A 233 -6.46 16.89 -38.98
N GLU A 234 -6.56 18.01 -38.25
CA GLU A 234 -7.14 18.09 -36.91
C GLU A 234 -8.63 17.68 -36.90
N ALA A 235 -9.14 17.31 -35.71
CA ALA A 235 -10.55 17.07 -35.56
C ALA A 235 -11.36 18.33 -35.97
N ALA A 236 -12.47 18.12 -36.67
CA ALA A 236 -13.31 19.25 -37.08
C ALA A 236 -13.91 19.97 -35.87
N GLU A 237 -14.00 21.30 -35.93
CA GLU A 237 -14.47 22.15 -34.82
C GLU A 237 -15.85 21.72 -34.28
N TYR A 238 -16.76 21.29 -35.15
CA TYR A 238 -18.09 20.82 -34.73
C TYR A 238 -18.05 19.52 -33.92
N LEU A 239 -16.99 18.73 -34.03
CA LEU A 239 -16.77 17.54 -33.22
C LEU A 239 -16.12 17.90 -31.86
N CYS A 240 -15.29 18.93 -31.83
CA CYS A 240 -14.70 19.43 -30.60
C CYS A 240 -15.74 20.11 -29.70
N TYR A 241 -16.66 20.84 -30.31
CA TYR A 241 -17.70 21.62 -29.61
C TYR A 241 -19.11 21.23 -30.08
N PRO A 242 -19.58 20.02 -29.74
CA PRO A 242 -20.89 19.55 -30.13
C PRO A 242 -21.98 20.42 -29.52
N LYS A 243 -23.10 20.59 -30.24
CA LYS A 243 -24.27 21.32 -29.73
C LYS A 243 -25.31 20.39 -29.10
N SER A 244 -25.09 19.08 -29.16
CA SER A 244 -25.94 18.07 -28.56
C SER A 244 -25.12 16.84 -28.22
N VAL A 245 -25.55 16.07 -27.22
CA VAL A 245 -24.88 14.80 -26.83
C VAL A 245 -25.50 13.67 -27.65
N ILE A 246 -24.70 13.08 -28.52
CA ILE A 246 -25.10 11.87 -29.25
C ILE A 246 -24.67 10.67 -28.39
N LEU A 247 -25.63 9.78 -28.08
CA LEU A 247 -25.42 8.59 -27.28
C LEU A 247 -25.10 7.39 -28.19
N ASN A 248 -23.96 6.75 -27.98
CA ASN A 248 -23.65 5.50 -28.65
C ASN A 248 -23.87 4.33 -27.66
N GLU A 249 -24.80 3.44 -27.97
CA GLU A 249 -25.13 2.30 -27.10
C GLU A 249 -23.99 1.30 -26.97
N THR A 250 -23.10 1.19 -27.96
CA THR A 250 -21.96 0.27 -27.97
C THR A 250 -20.65 0.91 -27.49
N TRP A 251 -20.73 2.04 -26.81
CA TRP A 251 -19.53 2.74 -26.33
C TRP A 251 -18.67 1.87 -25.40
N GLY A 252 -17.37 1.94 -25.56
CA GLY A 252 -16.40 1.17 -24.74
C GLY A 252 -16.41 -0.34 -25.01
N GLU A 253 -16.87 -0.79 -26.18
CA GLU A 253 -16.93 -2.20 -26.59
C GLU A 253 -15.94 -2.56 -27.70
N ASP A 254 -15.10 -1.63 -28.15
CA ASP A 254 -14.18 -1.84 -29.27
C ASP A 254 -13.22 -3.01 -29.01
N PHE A 255 -12.73 -3.14 -27.81
CA PHE A 255 -11.93 -4.27 -27.28
C PHE A 255 -12.04 -4.33 -25.76
N ASN A 256 -11.86 -5.51 -25.15
CA ASN A 256 -12.03 -5.67 -23.72
C ASN A 256 -11.28 -6.88 -23.12
N LYS A 257 -10.14 -7.22 -23.71
CA LYS A 257 -9.37 -8.37 -23.24
C LYS A 257 -8.54 -7.99 -22.01
N VAL A 258 -9.01 -8.36 -20.83
CA VAL A 258 -8.26 -8.21 -19.58
C VAL A 258 -7.14 -9.24 -19.55
N ILE A 259 -5.89 -8.77 -19.32
CA ILE A 259 -4.72 -9.62 -19.17
C ILE A 259 -4.16 -9.57 -17.76
N TYR A 260 -4.59 -8.60 -16.99
CA TYR A 260 -4.23 -8.45 -15.60
C TYR A 260 -5.36 -7.80 -14.82
N ASP A 261 -5.75 -8.41 -13.72
CA ASP A 261 -6.69 -7.84 -12.76
C ASP A 261 -6.19 -8.12 -11.34
N TRP A 262 -5.77 -7.08 -10.64
CA TRP A 262 -5.28 -7.18 -9.27
C TRP A 262 -6.37 -7.71 -8.32
N GLU A 263 -7.65 -7.42 -8.58
CA GLU A 263 -8.76 -7.91 -7.76
C GLU A 263 -9.05 -9.40 -7.98
N ASP A 264 -8.75 -9.95 -9.15
CA ASP A 264 -8.91 -11.38 -9.44
C ASP A 264 -7.89 -12.26 -8.69
N ASN A 265 -6.80 -11.70 -8.18
CA ASN A 265 -5.73 -12.38 -7.43
C ASN A 265 -4.99 -13.52 -8.17
N SER A 266 -5.45 -13.98 -9.31
CA SER A 266 -4.79 -15.07 -10.05
C SER A 266 -3.35 -14.67 -10.46
N TYR A 267 -3.18 -13.42 -10.82
CA TYR A 267 -1.86 -12.89 -11.15
C TYR A 267 -1.02 -12.58 -9.90
N ALA A 268 -1.64 -12.10 -8.82
CA ALA A 268 -0.95 -11.90 -7.56
C ALA A 268 -0.34 -13.22 -7.04
N GLU A 269 -1.05 -14.34 -7.22
CA GLU A 269 -0.52 -15.66 -6.87
C GLU A 269 0.70 -16.04 -7.71
N SER A 270 0.68 -15.81 -9.02
CA SER A 270 1.82 -16.10 -9.89
C SER A 270 3.04 -15.24 -9.54
N GLN A 271 2.84 -13.98 -9.18
CA GLN A 271 3.89 -13.09 -8.71
C GLN A 271 4.43 -13.49 -7.34
N LEU A 272 3.56 -13.89 -6.42
CA LEU A 272 3.97 -14.41 -5.12
C LEU A 272 4.84 -15.66 -5.31
N ILE A 273 4.43 -16.62 -6.15
CA ILE A 273 5.22 -17.82 -6.44
C ILE A 273 6.57 -17.46 -7.04
N HIS A 274 6.60 -16.51 -7.98
CA HIS A 274 7.86 -16.02 -8.54
C HIS A 274 8.76 -15.38 -7.45
N TYR A 275 8.20 -14.54 -6.59
CA TYR A 275 8.95 -13.96 -5.46
C TYR A 275 9.45 -15.03 -4.50
N LEU A 276 8.60 -16.00 -4.15
CA LEU A 276 8.93 -17.11 -3.26
C LEU A 276 10.04 -18.01 -3.81
N SER A 277 10.18 -18.13 -5.13
CA SER A 277 11.25 -18.92 -5.75
C SER A 277 12.67 -18.37 -5.49
N SER A 278 12.79 -17.15 -4.97
CA SER A 278 14.07 -16.57 -4.54
C SER A 278 14.53 -17.04 -3.16
N PHE A 279 13.66 -17.70 -2.39
CA PHE A 279 13.98 -18.24 -1.06
C PHE A 279 14.52 -19.67 -1.15
N SER A 280 15.18 -20.15 -0.08
CA SER A 280 15.78 -21.49 -0.05
C SER A 280 14.72 -22.59 -0.02
N ASP A 281 13.59 -22.34 0.64
CA ASP A 281 12.42 -23.22 0.65
C ASP A 281 11.14 -22.45 0.98
N TYR A 282 10.00 -22.94 0.52
CA TYR A 282 8.69 -22.43 0.91
C TYR A 282 7.59 -23.49 0.75
N ALA A 283 6.54 -23.37 1.56
CA ALA A 283 5.33 -24.18 1.43
C ALA A 283 4.09 -23.28 1.48
N LEU A 284 3.45 -23.11 0.32
CA LEU A 284 2.18 -22.41 0.15
C LEU A 284 1.03 -23.43 0.11
N LYS A 285 0.12 -23.37 1.08
CA LYS A 285 -0.98 -24.34 1.22
C LYS A 285 -2.24 -24.01 0.43
N MET A 286 -2.41 -22.76 -0.02
CA MET A 286 -3.67 -22.29 -0.58
C MET A 286 -3.46 -21.40 -1.80
N HIS A 287 -4.41 -21.51 -2.75
CA HIS A 287 -4.54 -20.52 -3.82
C HIS A 287 -5.11 -19.21 -3.28
N LEU A 288 -4.61 -18.06 -3.80
CA LEU A 288 -5.04 -16.72 -3.36
C LEU A 288 -6.38 -16.31 -3.96
N HIS A 289 -6.78 -16.93 -5.07
CA HIS A 289 -7.99 -16.57 -5.81
C HIS A 289 -9.24 -16.58 -4.92
N GLY A 290 -9.96 -15.46 -4.87
CA GLY A 290 -11.20 -15.32 -4.11
C GLY A 290 -11.06 -15.35 -2.58
N LYS A 291 -9.83 -15.38 -2.04
CA LYS A 291 -9.59 -15.38 -0.58
C LYS A 291 -9.40 -13.97 -0.05
N SER A 292 -10.00 -13.70 1.09
CA SER A 292 -9.84 -12.48 1.86
C SER A 292 -9.76 -12.81 3.35
N TYR A 293 -8.90 -12.12 4.07
CA TYR A 293 -8.63 -12.35 5.48
C TYR A 293 -8.97 -11.11 6.30
N GLU A 294 -9.55 -11.29 7.46
CA GLU A 294 -9.75 -10.19 8.41
C GLU A 294 -8.41 -9.82 9.06
N LYS A 295 -7.71 -10.82 9.61
CA LYS A 295 -6.47 -10.66 10.38
C LYS A 295 -5.44 -11.71 9.96
N ILE A 296 -4.27 -11.25 9.50
CA ILE A 296 -3.11 -12.10 9.20
C ILE A 296 -2.03 -11.91 10.27
N LEU A 297 -1.57 -13.03 10.84
CA LEU A 297 -0.42 -13.05 11.74
C LEU A 297 0.86 -13.28 10.94
N LEU A 298 1.84 -12.41 11.14
CA LEU A 298 3.19 -12.52 10.58
C LEU A 298 4.18 -12.93 11.67
N VAL A 299 4.91 -14.01 11.42
CA VAL A 299 5.79 -14.64 12.41
C VAL A 299 7.21 -14.75 11.87
N PRO A 300 8.13 -13.86 12.25
CA PRO A 300 9.55 -14.12 12.09
C PRO A 300 10.00 -15.14 13.14
N THR A 301 10.82 -16.12 12.75
CA THR A 301 11.30 -17.16 13.68
C THR A 301 12.73 -17.57 13.38
N TYR A 302 13.45 -17.98 14.42
CA TYR A 302 14.80 -18.52 14.36
C TYR A 302 15.10 -19.39 15.58
N ASN A 303 15.33 -20.70 15.38
CA ASN A 303 15.67 -21.68 16.43
C ASN A 303 14.64 -21.71 17.58
N GLU A 304 13.39 -21.97 17.25
CA GLU A 304 12.24 -22.03 18.17
C GLU A 304 11.56 -23.41 18.18
N GLN A 305 12.29 -24.50 17.89
CA GLN A 305 11.71 -25.84 17.81
C GLN A 305 10.94 -26.27 19.06
N GLU A 306 11.32 -25.82 20.25
CA GLU A 306 10.68 -26.18 21.51
C GLU A 306 9.33 -25.45 21.70
N ARG A 307 9.11 -24.31 21.00
CA ARG A 307 7.95 -23.42 21.24
C ARG A 307 7.02 -23.29 20.06
N ILE A 308 7.54 -23.47 18.83
CA ILE A 308 6.80 -23.10 17.62
C ILE A 308 5.41 -23.77 17.52
N LEU A 309 5.25 -25.00 17.92
CA LEU A 309 3.94 -25.68 17.89
C LEU A 309 2.98 -25.07 18.90
N ASN A 310 3.41 -24.90 20.16
CA ASN A 310 2.60 -24.25 21.18
C ASN A 310 2.27 -22.79 20.80
N PHE A 311 3.23 -22.06 20.24
CA PHE A 311 3.03 -20.71 19.74
C PHE A 311 1.89 -20.67 18.70
N LEU A 312 1.93 -21.56 17.72
CA LEU A 312 0.91 -21.63 16.67
C LEU A 312 -0.46 -21.99 17.26
N ASP A 313 -0.54 -22.96 18.16
CA ASP A 313 -1.80 -23.39 18.77
C ASP A 313 -2.44 -22.29 19.63
N VAL A 314 -1.65 -21.60 20.45
CA VAL A 314 -2.18 -20.60 21.39
C VAL A 314 -2.55 -19.28 20.71
N ASN A 315 -1.80 -18.85 19.69
CA ASN A 315 -2.06 -17.58 19.01
C ASN A 315 -3.06 -17.70 17.85
N SER A 316 -3.16 -18.87 17.20
CA SER A 316 -4.02 -19.05 16.03
C SER A 316 -5.51 -18.74 16.24
N PRO A 317 -6.14 -18.91 17.42
CA PRO A 317 -7.54 -18.57 17.61
C PRO A 317 -7.90 -17.11 17.28
N TYR A 318 -6.94 -16.22 17.38
CA TYR A 318 -7.14 -14.78 17.21
C TYR A 318 -6.98 -14.28 15.76
N PHE A 319 -6.50 -15.15 14.85
CA PHE A 319 -6.19 -14.81 13.46
C PHE A 319 -6.88 -15.75 12.47
N ASP A 320 -7.08 -15.27 11.25
CA ASP A 320 -7.68 -16.09 10.17
C ASP A 320 -6.61 -16.91 9.46
N SER A 321 -5.39 -16.37 9.39
CA SER A 321 -4.26 -17.04 8.77
C SER A 321 -2.93 -16.58 9.36
N ILE A 322 -1.90 -17.40 9.14
CA ILE A 322 -0.54 -17.21 9.63
C ILE A 322 0.43 -17.33 8.45
N ILE A 323 1.40 -16.43 8.39
CA ILE A 323 2.54 -16.46 7.47
C ILE A 323 3.81 -16.49 8.33
N LEU A 324 4.65 -17.51 8.15
CA LEU A 324 5.87 -17.72 8.92
C LEU A 324 7.11 -17.56 8.03
N LEU A 325 8.07 -16.79 8.51
CA LEU A 325 9.41 -16.67 7.92
C LEU A 325 10.45 -17.24 8.88
N ASP A 326 11.10 -18.31 8.47
CA ASP A 326 12.24 -18.91 9.15
C ASP A 326 13.55 -18.26 8.65
N ASP A 327 14.30 -17.65 9.56
CA ASP A 327 15.57 -16.97 9.28
C ASP A 327 16.76 -17.95 9.29
N ASP A 328 16.62 -19.09 8.59
CA ASP A 328 17.64 -20.14 8.47
C ASP A 328 17.93 -20.88 9.79
N SER A 329 16.87 -21.31 10.47
CA SER A 329 17.02 -22.12 11.68
C SER A 329 17.90 -23.35 11.43
N SER A 330 18.79 -23.60 12.37
CA SER A 330 19.65 -24.78 12.40
C SER A 330 19.04 -25.99 13.10
N ASP A 331 17.94 -25.77 13.80
CA ASP A 331 17.12 -26.80 14.46
C ASP A 331 15.91 -27.23 13.59
N GLU A 332 14.98 -27.98 14.16
CA GLU A 332 13.82 -28.48 13.45
C GLU A 332 12.66 -27.45 13.33
N THR A 333 12.84 -26.21 13.73
CA THR A 333 11.79 -25.17 13.75
C THR A 333 10.97 -25.13 12.45
N TYR A 334 11.66 -24.99 11.30
CA TYR A 334 10.98 -24.91 10.01
C TYR A 334 10.23 -26.20 9.66
N ASN A 335 10.86 -27.37 9.93
CA ASN A 335 10.31 -28.66 9.53
C ASN A 335 9.02 -28.99 10.31
N ILE A 336 9.03 -28.78 11.64
CA ILE A 336 7.90 -29.09 12.51
C ILE A 336 6.79 -28.06 12.48
N ALA A 337 7.07 -26.80 12.05
CA ALA A 337 6.06 -25.75 11.99
C ALA A 337 4.90 -26.17 11.07
N GLN A 338 3.75 -26.50 11.69
CA GLN A 338 2.52 -26.90 11.01
C GLN A 338 1.30 -26.51 11.81
N HIS A 339 0.30 -25.96 11.14
CA HIS A 339 -1.01 -25.63 11.70
C HIS A 339 -2.00 -25.45 10.55
N GLU A 340 -3.32 -25.64 10.78
CA GLU A 340 -4.32 -25.48 9.72
C GLU A 340 -4.33 -24.03 9.14
N LYS A 341 -4.18 -23.02 9.99
CA LYS A 341 -4.14 -21.61 9.61
C LYS A 341 -2.77 -21.12 9.12
N LEU A 342 -1.72 -21.95 9.17
CA LEU A 342 -0.42 -21.63 8.58
C LEU A 342 -0.52 -21.83 7.06
N ILE A 343 -0.81 -20.73 6.35
CA ILE A 343 -1.05 -20.74 4.89
C ILE A 343 0.23 -20.67 4.07
N LEU A 344 1.27 -20.08 4.63
CA LEU A 344 2.58 -19.95 3.98
C LEU A 344 3.70 -20.03 5.03
N LYS A 345 4.67 -20.89 4.80
CA LYS A 345 5.96 -20.85 5.49
C LYS A 345 7.10 -20.73 4.50
N ILE A 346 8.12 -19.97 4.86
CA ILE A 346 9.24 -19.61 4.01
C ILE A 346 10.52 -19.83 4.81
N LYS A 347 11.55 -20.40 4.18
CA LYS A 347 12.91 -20.47 4.73
C LYS A 347 13.80 -19.54 3.91
N LYS A 348 14.38 -18.55 4.57
CA LYS A 348 15.34 -17.62 3.99
C LYS A 348 16.76 -18.14 4.25
N GLN A 349 17.69 -17.93 3.35
CA GLN A 349 19.10 -18.15 3.62
C GLN A 349 19.68 -16.95 4.40
N ARG A 350 20.17 -17.19 5.61
CA ARG A 350 20.70 -16.15 6.48
C ARG A 350 22.16 -15.85 6.12
N LYS A 351 22.43 -14.60 5.73
CA LYS A 351 23.80 -14.10 5.54
C LYS A 351 24.34 -13.46 6.81
N GLU A 352 23.51 -12.71 7.49
CA GLU A 352 23.74 -12.04 8.76
C GLU A 352 22.41 -11.86 9.50
N PHE A 353 22.47 -11.54 10.78
CA PHE A 353 21.25 -11.18 11.51
C PHE A 353 20.68 -9.85 11.00
N ASN A 354 19.40 -9.87 10.61
CA ASN A 354 18.71 -8.66 10.15
C ASN A 354 17.19 -8.80 10.35
N ASP A 355 16.70 -8.48 11.57
CA ASP A 355 15.28 -8.56 11.90
C ASP A 355 14.44 -7.56 11.08
N LEU A 356 14.99 -6.39 10.76
CA LEU A 356 14.33 -5.39 9.92
C LEU A 356 14.06 -5.94 8.51
N GLU A 357 15.01 -6.65 7.92
CA GLU A 357 14.86 -7.30 6.62
C GLU A 357 13.78 -8.38 6.68
N ASN A 358 13.78 -9.23 7.72
CA ASN A 358 12.80 -10.30 7.90
C ASN A 358 11.38 -9.76 7.96
N ARG A 359 11.15 -8.68 8.70
CA ARG A 359 9.81 -8.06 8.78
C ARG A 359 9.40 -7.40 7.47
N ASN A 360 10.32 -6.75 6.77
CA ASN A 360 10.02 -6.17 5.45
C ASN A 360 9.75 -7.25 4.38
N ILE A 361 10.41 -8.40 4.44
CA ILE A 361 10.07 -9.57 3.61
C ILE A 361 8.62 -10.03 3.89
N LEU A 362 8.26 -10.19 5.16
CA LEU A 362 6.90 -10.57 5.55
C LEU A 362 5.85 -9.54 5.10
N LEU A 363 6.14 -8.25 5.21
CA LEU A 363 5.29 -7.17 4.71
C LEU A 363 5.14 -7.20 3.18
N ASN A 364 6.21 -7.46 2.45
CA ASN A 364 6.14 -7.65 1.00
C ASN A 364 5.25 -8.84 0.64
N ILE A 365 5.41 -9.95 1.34
CA ILE A 365 4.64 -11.18 1.10
C ILE A 365 3.16 -10.96 1.40
N VAL A 366 2.83 -10.39 2.56
CA VAL A 366 1.42 -10.18 2.94
C VAL A 366 0.69 -9.24 2.00
N SER A 367 1.40 -8.38 1.27
CA SER A 367 0.80 -7.48 0.30
C SER A 367 0.15 -8.18 -0.90
N PHE A 368 0.53 -9.44 -1.18
CA PHE A 368 -0.13 -10.26 -2.21
C PHE A 368 -1.47 -10.85 -1.74
N PHE A 369 -1.75 -10.78 -0.43
CA PHE A 369 -2.98 -11.31 0.17
C PHE A 369 -3.98 -10.18 0.41
N LYS A 370 -5.27 -10.41 0.10
CA LYS A 370 -6.34 -9.49 0.51
C LYS A 370 -6.57 -9.64 2.02
N HIS A 371 -6.34 -8.57 2.77
CA HIS A 371 -6.49 -8.58 4.22
C HIS A 371 -6.90 -7.20 4.76
N LYS A 372 -7.46 -7.17 5.98
CA LYS A 372 -7.78 -5.90 6.66
C LYS A 372 -6.72 -5.52 7.68
N TRP A 373 -6.23 -6.48 8.45
CA TRP A 373 -5.29 -6.27 9.53
C TRP A 373 -4.08 -7.18 9.43
N VAL A 374 -2.94 -6.65 9.80
CA VAL A 374 -1.67 -7.36 9.94
C VAL A 374 -1.18 -7.25 11.37
N CYS A 375 -0.74 -8.35 11.96
CA CYS A 375 -0.17 -8.39 13.30
C CYS A 375 1.20 -9.10 13.27
N PHE A 376 2.18 -8.54 13.95
CA PHE A 376 3.47 -9.18 14.22
C PHE A 376 3.49 -9.74 15.63
N ILE A 377 3.75 -11.03 15.77
CA ILE A 377 4.06 -11.68 17.06
C ILE A 377 5.27 -12.58 16.83
N ASP A 378 6.28 -12.41 17.67
CA ASP A 378 7.51 -13.19 17.59
C ASP A 378 7.28 -14.60 18.17
N ALA A 379 8.02 -15.60 17.70
CA ALA A 379 7.76 -16.99 18.08
C ALA A 379 7.98 -17.29 19.58
N ASP A 380 8.61 -16.37 20.31
CA ASP A 380 8.76 -16.40 21.78
C ASP A 380 7.73 -15.53 22.52
N GLU A 381 6.62 -15.14 21.85
CA GLU A 381 5.55 -14.29 22.40
C GLU A 381 4.20 -15.00 22.34
N VAL A 382 3.42 -14.92 23.41
CA VAL A 382 2.10 -15.55 23.51
C VAL A 382 1.06 -14.56 24.03
N ILE A 383 -0.10 -14.47 23.37
CA ILE A 383 -1.23 -13.67 23.81
C ILE A 383 -1.86 -14.30 25.06
N ASP A 384 -2.04 -13.50 26.11
CA ASP A 384 -2.78 -13.94 27.30
C ASP A 384 -4.29 -13.93 27.01
N PRO A 385 -4.97 -15.11 27.06
CA PRO A 385 -6.37 -15.20 26.66
C PRO A 385 -7.32 -14.35 27.54
N ARG A 386 -6.91 -13.98 28.75
CA ARG A 386 -7.71 -13.13 29.64
C ARG A 386 -7.93 -11.71 29.10
N TYR A 387 -7.04 -11.24 28.24
CA TYR A 387 -7.03 -9.88 27.73
C TYR A 387 -7.11 -9.80 26.19
N ALA A 388 -7.44 -10.89 25.52
CA ALA A 388 -7.42 -11.04 24.06
C ALA A 388 -8.68 -10.47 23.38
N ASP A 389 -9.07 -9.23 23.69
CA ASP A 389 -10.24 -8.60 23.06
C ASP A 389 -9.85 -7.85 21.77
N PHE A 390 -9.84 -8.57 20.65
CA PHE A 390 -9.63 -8.00 19.32
C PHE A 390 -10.87 -7.27 18.78
N ASN A 391 -12.07 -7.63 19.24
CA ASN A 391 -13.31 -7.05 18.72
C ASN A 391 -13.49 -5.58 19.15
N SER A 392 -12.85 -5.17 20.25
CA SER A 392 -12.91 -3.80 20.77
C SER A 392 -12.42 -2.75 19.76
N PHE A 393 -11.59 -3.15 18.79
CA PHE A 393 -11.00 -2.21 17.83
C PHE A 393 -11.09 -2.64 16.35
N THR A 394 -11.11 -3.93 16.02
CA THR A 394 -11.04 -4.37 14.61
C THR A 394 -12.23 -3.90 13.77
N ASN A 395 -13.39 -3.67 14.39
CA ASN A 395 -14.60 -3.17 13.73
C ASN A 395 -14.69 -1.64 13.68
N GLN A 396 -13.78 -0.92 14.34
CA GLN A 396 -13.78 0.54 14.35
C GLN A 396 -13.03 1.08 13.13
N ARG A 397 -13.69 1.95 12.33
CA ARG A 397 -13.13 2.49 11.08
C ARG A 397 -12.02 3.52 11.30
N ASN A 398 -11.97 4.13 12.47
CA ASN A 398 -11.07 5.21 12.84
C ASN A 398 -9.78 4.74 13.55
N ILE A 399 -9.51 3.45 13.61
CA ILE A 399 -8.29 2.90 14.22
C ILE A 399 -7.42 2.30 13.11
N ASP A 400 -6.15 2.71 13.05
CA ASP A 400 -5.21 2.28 12.03
C ASP A 400 -4.05 1.46 12.59
N SER A 401 -3.61 1.73 13.82
CA SER A 401 -2.56 1.00 14.51
C SER A 401 -2.93 0.69 15.94
N VAL A 402 -2.42 -0.42 16.46
CA VAL A 402 -2.78 -0.91 17.80
C VAL A 402 -1.52 -1.20 18.62
N LEU A 403 -1.49 -0.62 19.82
CA LEU A 403 -0.53 -0.93 20.86
C LEU A 403 -1.02 -2.09 21.71
N PHE A 404 -0.17 -3.10 21.88
CA PHE A 404 -0.38 -4.19 22.84
C PHE A 404 0.51 -3.98 24.04
N ASN A 405 0.04 -4.45 25.20
CA ASN A 405 0.83 -4.54 26.41
C ASN A 405 1.71 -5.79 26.36
N MET A 406 2.89 -5.72 26.96
CA MET A 406 3.83 -6.84 27.01
C MET A 406 4.51 -6.88 28.37
N VAL A 407 4.62 -8.09 28.91
CA VAL A 407 5.44 -8.39 30.09
C VAL A 407 6.54 -9.39 29.75
N HIS A 408 7.68 -9.24 30.38
CA HIS A 408 8.81 -10.12 30.22
C HIS A 408 8.82 -11.16 31.34
N LEU A 409 8.60 -12.43 30.98
CA LEU A 409 8.59 -13.54 31.91
C LEU A 409 9.98 -13.73 32.55
N TRP A 410 9.98 -14.14 33.83
CA TRP A 410 11.19 -14.24 34.61
C TRP A 410 11.18 -15.42 35.57
N ASP A 411 11.98 -16.42 35.27
CA ASP A 411 12.19 -17.67 35.99
C ASP A 411 10.95 -18.61 36.11
N ASP A 412 9.75 -18.12 35.80
CA ASP A 412 8.49 -18.87 35.77
C ASP A 412 7.54 -18.29 34.76
N GLU A 413 6.72 -19.13 34.09
CA GLU A 413 5.77 -18.72 33.06
C GLU A 413 4.60 -17.86 33.56
N ASN A 414 4.41 -17.77 34.89
CA ASN A 414 3.38 -16.98 35.54
C ASN A 414 3.94 -15.75 36.25
N VAL A 415 5.25 -15.54 36.18
CA VAL A 415 5.96 -14.46 36.87
C VAL A 415 6.63 -13.54 35.86
N TYR A 416 6.59 -12.24 36.11
CA TYR A 416 7.24 -11.22 35.29
C TYR A 416 8.11 -10.28 36.13
N ASN A 417 9.06 -9.61 35.45
CA ASN A 417 9.95 -8.61 36.03
C ASN A 417 9.24 -7.25 36.08
N GLU A 418 8.86 -6.76 37.29
CA GLU A 418 8.22 -5.45 37.49
C GLU A 418 9.19 -4.28 37.23
N ASP A 419 10.48 -4.49 37.49
CA ASP A 419 11.52 -3.46 37.34
C ASP A 419 12.09 -3.39 35.91
N TYR A 420 11.46 -4.07 34.93
CA TYR A 420 11.96 -4.07 33.55
C TYR A 420 12.04 -2.64 33.01
N PRO A 421 13.18 -2.25 32.38
CA PRO A 421 13.42 -0.87 31.93
C PRO A 421 12.36 -0.34 30.97
N HIS A 422 12.05 0.95 31.07
CA HIS A 422 11.10 1.62 30.20
C HIS A 422 9.69 0.99 30.22
N THR A 423 9.25 0.55 31.39
CA THR A 423 7.93 -0.05 31.61
C THR A 423 7.14 0.71 32.67
N TYR A 424 5.84 0.49 32.71
CA TYR A 424 4.99 0.88 33.82
C TYR A 424 4.65 -0.36 34.64
N ASN A 425 5.26 -0.50 35.83
CA ASN A 425 5.14 -1.69 36.66
C ASN A 425 5.39 -3.00 35.87
N GLY A 426 6.48 -3.04 35.12
CA GLY A 426 6.88 -4.19 34.29
C GLY A 426 6.12 -4.32 32.97
N VAL A 427 5.08 -3.51 32.72
CA VAL A 427 4.32 -3.52 31.47
C VAL A 427 4.91 -2.55 30.45
N SER A 428 5.39 -3.06 29.34
CA SER A 428 5.83 -2.28 28.16
C SER A 428 4.73 -2.22 27.10
N LEU A 429 4.80 -1.24 26.19
CA LEU A 429 3.91 -1.12 25.05
C LEU A 429 4.66 -1.41 23.75
N ARG A 430 3.99 -2.12 22.85
CA ARG A 430 4.53 -2.45 21.54
C ARG A 430 3.50 -2.26 20.45
N PHE A 431 3.90 -1.60 19.36
CA PHE A 431 3.11 -1.60 18.14
C PHE A 431 3.17 -2.99 17.52
N LYS A 432 2.07 -3.72 17.54
CA LYS A 432 1.99 -5.09 17.06
C LYS A 432 1.06 -5.27 15.88
N MET A 433 0.03 -4.43 15.75
CA MET A 433 -1.00 -4.62 14.75
C MET A 433 -1.33 -3.31 14.05
N PHE A 434 -1.61 -3.39 12.75
CA PHE A 434 -2.00 -2.23 11.95
C PHE A 434 -2.95 -2.63 10.81
N ARG A 435 -3.76 -1.66 10.38
CA ARG A 435 -4.68 -1.84 9.26
C ARG A 435 -3.91 -1.91 7.94
N ASN A 436 -4.45 -2.66 6.99
CA ASN A 436 -3.92 -2.65 5.62
C ASN A 436 -4.07 -1.25 5.02
N ILE A 437 -2.95 -0.60 4.80
CA ILE A 437 -2.82 0.74 4.21
C ILE A 437 -2.19 0.68 2.81
N GLY A 438 -2.21 -0.49 2.16
CA GLY A 438 -1.48 -0.78 0.95
C GLY A 438 -0.05 -1.24 1.26
N ARG A 439 0.95 -0.56 0.73
CA ARG A 439 2.34 -0.90 1.02
C ARG A 439 2.75 -0.45 2.42
N ALA A 440 3.12 -1.41 3.25
CA ALA A 440 3.77 -1.16 4.52
C ALA A 440 5.27 -1.50 4.42
N GLN A 441 6.11 -0.64 4.97
CA GLN A 441 7.53 -0.88 5.12
C GLN A 441 8.00 -0.30 6.45
N ILE A 442 8.73 -1.11 7.22
CA ILE A 442 9.39 -0.63 8.43
C ILE A 442 10.70 0.02 8.01
N ILE A 443 10.88 1.26 8.42
CA ILE A 443 12.12 2.00 8.25
C ILE A 443 12.71 2.24 9.64
N SER A 444 13.92 1.77 9.87
CA SER A 444 14.66 2.02 11.10
C SER A 444 15.85 2.93 10.80
N PRO A 445 15.89 4.15 11.34
CA PRO A 445 17.06 5.02 11.21
C PRO A 445 18.22 4.60 12.12
N LYS A 446 18.00 3.66 13.05
CA LYS A 446 18.95 3.25 14.10
C LYS A 446 19.38 1.79 14.00
N GLY A 447 19.31 1.19 12.80
CA GLY A 447 19.86 -0.14 12.57
C GLY A 447 18.89 -1.31 12.60
N LYS A 448 19.42 -2.52 12.77
CA LYS A 448 18.76 -3.81 12.57
C LYS A 448 17.99 -4.33 13.79
N LEU A 449 18.11 -3.66 14.93
CA LEU A 449 17.54 -4.02 16.23
C LEU A 449 16.78 -2.86 16.86
N HIS A 450 15.88 -3.17 17.81
CA HIS A 450 15.18 -2.20 18.67
C HIS A 450 14.37 -1.13 17.93
N PHE A 451 13.76 -1.49 16.82
CA PHE A 451 12.83 -0.64 16.07
C PHE A 451 11.37 -1.02 16.37
N ASN A 452 10.44 -0.18 15.95
CA ASN A 452 9.01 -0.50 16.03
C ASN A 452 8.66 -1.63 15.07
N GLN A 453 8.11 -2.71 15.60
CA GLN A 453 7.85 -3.96 14.87
C GLN A 453 6.67 -3.87 13.89
N ALA A 454 5.78 -2.90 14.05
CA ALA A 454 4.69 -2.67 13.13
C ALA A 454 4.73 -1.24 12.59
N SER A 455 4.27 -1.04 11.37
CA SER A 455 4.03 0.30 10.85
C SER A 455 2.95 0.98 11.70
N TYR A 456 3.27 2.12 12.26
CA TYR A 456 2.29 2.93 12.97
C TYR A 456 1.99 4.18 12.16
N THR A 457 0.84 4.19 11.56
CA THR A 457 0.31 5.31 10.78
C THR A 457 -1.14 5.51 11.22
N GLY A 458 -1.61 6.74 11.14
CA GLY A 458 -2.98 7.06 11.50
C GLY A 458 -3.28 7.03 13.00
N ASN A 459 -4.54 6.76 13.32
CA ASN A 459 -5.03 6.77 14.70
C ASN A 459 -4.58 5.52 15.46
N VAL A 460 -3.93 5.73 16.58
CA VAL A 460 -3.40 4.67 17.42
C VAL A 460 -4.38 4.33 18.55
N TYR A 461 -4.68 3.05 18.69
CA TYR A 461 -5.48 2.53 19.80
C TYR A 461 -4.61 1.73 20.77
N HIS A 462 -4.69 2.05 22.05
CA HIS A 462 -4.10 1.24 23.11
C HIS A 462 -5.10 0.17 23.55
N SER A 463 -4.82 -1.09 23.19
CA SER A 463 -5.70 -2.23 23.50
C SER A 463 -5.40 -2.83 24.87
N PRO A 464 -6.35 -3.58 25.46
CA PRO A 464 -6.09 -4.35 26.67
C PRO A 464 -5.22 -5.60 26.42
N ILE A 465 -4.96 -5.97 25.16
CA ILE A 465 -4.24 -7.20 24.84
C ILE A 465 -2.89 -7.24 25.53
N LEU A 466 -2.64 -8.35 26.23
CA LEU A 466 -1.38 -8.61 26.93
C LEU A 466 -0.61 -9.74 26.24
N ILE A 467 0.66 -9.49 25.97
CA ILE A 467 1.62 -10.47 25.47
C ILE A 467 2.55 -10.91 26.59
N LYS A 468 2.73 -12.21 26.74
CA LYS A 468 3.78 -12.83 27.55
C LYS A 468 4.98 -13.11 26.67
N HIS A 469 6.12 -12.51 26.99
CA HIS A 469 7.36 -12.68 26.24
C HIS A 469 8.28 -13.67 26.97
N TYR A 470 8.50 -14.80 26.35
CA TYR A 470 9.27 -15.94 26.89
C TYR A 470 10.78 -15.81 26.72
N GLY A 471 11.22 -14.88 25.88
CA GLY A 471 12.65 -14.74 25.57
C GLY A 471 13.57 -14.38 26.75
N HIS A 472 13.00 -14.11 27.95
CA HIS A 472 13.76 -13.83 29.18
C HIS A 472 13.43 -14.82 30.30
N LEU A 473 12.77 -15.94 29.99
CA LEU A 473 12.24 -16.84 30.98
C LEU A 473 13.33 -17.45 31.87
N SER A 474 14.40 -18.01 31.33
CA SER A 474 15.48 -18.61 32.11
C SER A 474 16.71 -17.71 32.20
N LYS A 475 17.54 -17.95 33.22
CA LYS A 475 18.83 -17.26 33.38
C LYS A 475 19.75 -17.48 32.18
N GLU A 476 19.76 -18.69 31.64
CA GLU A 476 20.52 -19.06 30.45
C GLU A 476 20.08 -18.27 29.23
N MET A 477 18.76 -18.17 28.99
CA MET A 477 18.20 -17.40 27.88
C MET A 477 18.53 -15.91 27.99
N ARG A 478 18.42 -15.33 29.19
CA ARG A 478 18.77 -13.94 29.44
C ARG A 478 20.25 -13.69 29.16
N LYS A 479 21.14 -14.61 29.60
CA LYS A 479 22.58 -14.52 29.35
C LYS A 479 22.89 -14.60 27.85
N GLN A 480 22.27 -15.55 27.14
CA GLN A 480 22.42 -15.67 25.68
C GLN A 480 21.96 -14.39 24.96
N LYS A 481 20.81 -13.83 25.34
CA LYS A 481 20.33 -12.55 24.79
C LYS A 481 21.26 -11.38 25.11
N TYR A 482 21.79 -11.32 26.33
CA TYR A 482 22.76 -10.31 26.72
C TYR A 482 24.00 -10.35 25.82
N ASP A 483 24.61 -11.53 25.65
CA ASP A 483 25.79 -11.72 24.84
C ASP A 483 25.51 -11.44 23.34
N PHE A 484 24.33 -11.85 22.87
CA PHE A 484 23.85 -11.58 21.51
C PHE A 484 23.70 -10.07 21.24
N TYR A 485 23.02 -9.32 22.14
CA TYR A 485 22.83 -7.89 21.95
C TYR A 485 24.15 -7.11 22.03
N LEU A 486 25.05 -7.48 22.89
CA LEU A 486 26.40 -6.87 22.94
C LEU A 486 27.16 -7.04 21.63
N LYS A 487 26.93 -8.15 20.94
CA LYS A 487 27.59 -8.44 19.65
C LYS A 487 26.89 -7.74 18.48
N GLU A 488 25.57 -7.77 18.42
CA GLU A 488 24.79 -7.37 17.23
C GLU A 488 24.34 -5.90 17.27
N ASP A 489 24.21 -5.26 18.43
CA ASP A 489 23.88 -3.83 18.56
C ASP A 489 25.11 -2.93 18.37
N THR A 490 25.71 -3.00 17.19
CA THR A 490 26.91 -2.21 16.82
C THR A 490 26.63 -0.71 16.77
N GLU A 491 25.37 -0.30 16.65
CA GLU A 491 24.95 1.10 16.59
C GLU A 491 24.56 1.68 17.96
N HIS A 492 24.67 0.88 19.01
CA HIS A 492 24.34 1.26 20.38
C HIS A 492 22.93 1.85 20.52
N CYS A 493 21.95 1.19 19.89
CA CYS A 493 20.54 1.57 19.94
C CYS A 493 20.02 1.60 21.38
N GLN A 494 20.56 0.74 22.24
CA GLN A 494 20.30 0.72 23.68
C GLN A 494 21.60 0.95 24.47
N LYS A 495 21.52 1.81 25.50
CA LYS A 495 22.70 2.20 26.29
C LYS A 495 23.31 1.07 27.12
N SER A 496 22.50 0.13 27.59
CA SER A 496 22.92 -0.99 28.42
C SER A 496 21.93 -2.14 28.34
N TYR A 497 22.45 -3.35 28.42
CA TYR A 497 21.70 -4.61 28.51
C TYR A 497 21.84 -5.28 29.87
N SER A 498 22.43 -4.60 30.87
CA SER A 498 22.69 -5.17 32.22
C SER A 498 21.43 -5.66 32.92
N HIS A 499 20.27 -5.06 32.62
CA HIS A 499 18.98 -5.48 33.16
C HIS A 499 18.61 -6.94 32.83
N LEU A 500 19.22 -7.55 31.81
CA LEU A 500 19.01 -8.96 31.46
C LEU A 500 19.73 -9.93 32.41
N ILE A 501 20.78 -9.48 33.05
CA ILE A 501 21.61 -10.28 33.97
C ILE A 501 21.53 -9.79 35.41
N ASP A 502 20.68 -8.81 35.70
CA ASP A 502 20.43 -8.32 37.06
C ASP A 502 19.63 -9.38 37.83
N GLU A 503 20.09 -9.71 39.04
CA GLU A 503 19.47 -10.69 39.92
C GLU A 503 18.57 -10.03 41.01
N GLU A 504 18.79 -8.74 41.26
CA GLU A 504 18.00 -7.96 42.23
C GLU A 504 16.83 -7.29 41.53
N ILE A 505 15.75 -8.04 41.30
CA ILE A 505 14.53 -7.54 40.65
C ILE A 505 13.27 -7.85 41.50
N THR A 506 12.27 -7.03 41.31
CA THR A 506 10.92 -7.30 41.87
C THR A 506 10.15 -8.22 40.92
N LYS A 507 9.80 -9.42 41.41
CA LYS A 507 8.99 -10.40 40.69
C LYS A 507 7.52 -10.28 41.09
N LYS A 508 6.63 -10.29 40.09
CA LYS A 508 5.18 -10.31 40.29
C LYS A 508 4.49 -11.40 39.49
N GLU A 509 3.37 -11.88 39.99
CA GLU A 509 2.56 -12.86 39.27
C GLU A 509 1.68 -12.15 38.21
N ILE A 510 1.58 -12.77 37.05
CA ILE A 510 0.79 -12.24 35.92
C ILE A 510 -0.70 -12.17 36.28
N LYS A 511 -1.21 -13.06 37.17
CA LYS A 511 -2.60 -13.03 37.60
C LYS A 511 -2.99 -11.73 38.33
N ASP A 512 -2.00 -11.02 38.90
CA ASP A 512 -2.20 -9.78 39.64
C ASP A 512 -2.24 -8.54 38.77
N ILE A 513 -1.98 -8.69 37.45
CA ILE A 513 -2.10 -7.59 36.52
C ILE A 513 -3.57 -7.22 36.35
N SER A 514 -3.91 -5.98 36.67
CA SER A 514 -5.26 -5.44 36.50
C SER A 514 -5.41 -4.74 35.13
N ILE A 515 -6.66 -4.62 34.68
CA ILE A 515 -6.97 -3.79 33.47
C ILE A 515 -6.52 -2.35 33.69
N ASP A 516 -6.66 -1.82 34.91
CA ASP A 516 -6.19 -0.46 35.28
C ASP A 516 -4.66 -0.33 35.07
N THR A 517 -3.89 -1.35 35.44
CA THR A 517 -2.43 -1.36 35.22
C THR A 517 -2.11 -1.31 33.72
N LEU A 518 -2.80 -2.13 32.93
CA LEU A 518 -2.62 -2.14 31.47
C LEU A 518 -2.98 -0.78 30.86
N GLN A 519 -4.09 -0.17 31.26
CA GLN A 519 -4.51 1.14 30.75
C GLN A 519 -3.50 2.23 31.11
N LYS A 520 -2.95 2.21 32.33
CA LYS A 520 -1.96 3.20 32.78
C LYS A 520 -0.59 3.06 32.11
N ALA A 521 -0.28 1.92 31.51
CA ALA A 521 0.96 1.72 30.77
C ALA A 521 1.16 2.78 29.66
N ILE A 522 0.08 3.33 29.10
CA ILE A 522 0.15 4.42 28.09
C ILE A 522 0.87 5.68 28.62
N HIS A 523 0.87 5.92 29.94
CA HIS A 523 1.54 7.08 30.52
C HIS A 523 3.06 7.10 30.32
N ILE A 524 3.67 5.97 29.96
CA ILE A 524 5.10 5.91 29.60
C ILE A 524 5.39 6.76 28.34
N TYR A 525 4.44 6.85 27.42
CA TYR A 525 4.59 7.63 26.19
C TYR A 525 4.37 9.14 26.39
N TYR A 526 3.74 9.52 27.53
CA TYR A 526 3.47 10.93 27.83
C TYR A 526 4.45 11.55 28.83
N LYS A 527 5.42 10.78 29.35
CA LYS A 527 6.54 11.24 30.17
C LYS A 527 7.82 11.37 29.33
#